data_d0b59dd178b96e72cb9062e2b8dd7dd2
#
_entry.id   d0b59dd178b96e72cb9062e2b8dd7dd2
#
_cell.length_a   1.000
_cell.length_b   1.000
_cell.length_c   1.000
_cell.angle_alpha   90.00
_cell.angle_beta   90.00
_cell.angle_gamma   90.00
#
_symmetry.space_group_name_H-M   'P 1'
#
loop_
_entity.id
_entity.type
_entity.pdbx_description
1 polymer ?
#
loop_
_entity_poly.entity_id
_entity_poly.type
_entity_poly.pdbx_seq_one_letter_code
_entity_poly.pdbx_strand_id
1 'polypeptide(L)'
;PLAGIIYLIVGFNWLFWLIFPPAVALLFLSMFVTFGFSVAQNMNDLKRLALEQQMRLTEAYQRFVPEQLLSNLEKESILDVRLGDQVQKEMSILFSDIRSFTTLSESMTPEENFRFVNSYLSLMGPLVREHHGYIDKYVGDSIMALFDRTPDDAVQTSVSMFKALRE
;
A
#
# COMPACT_ATOMS: atom_id res chain seq x y z
N PRO A 1 -0.35 -41.77 29.17
CA PRO A 1 -0.14 -41.78 27.70
C PRO A 1 1.26 -41.29 27.30
N LEU A 2 1.81 -40.24 27.93
CA LEU A 2 3.14 -39.70 27.62
C LEU A 2 4.31 -40.66 27.90
N ALA A 3 4.23 -41.41 28.97
CA ALA A 3 5.25 -42.39 29.31
C ALA A 3 5.38 -43.53 28.28
N GLY A 4 4.27 -43.95 27.68
CA GLY A 4 4.28 -44.97 26.62
C GLY A 4 4.94 -44.48 25.33
N ILE A 5 4.74 -43.19 24.96
CA ILE A 5 5.36 -42.56 23.78
C ILE A 5 6.88 -42.44 23.99
N ILE A 6 7.31 -42.05 25.21
CA ILE A 6 8.73 -41.93 25.54
C ILE A 6 9.40 -43.31 25.49
N TYR A 7 8.75 -44.37 26.02
CA TYR A 7 9.26 -45.74 25.95
C TYR A 7 9.37 -46.24 24.50
N LEU A 8 8.42 -45.92 23.65
CA LEU A 8 8.42 -46.27 22.22
C LEU A 8 9.55 -45.56 21.47
N ILE A 9 9.78 -44.29 21.76
CA ILE A 9 10.87 -43.51 21.14
C ILE A 9 12.24 -43.98 21.62
N VAL A 10 12.41 -44.23 22.91
CA VAL A 10 13.68 -44.72 23.48
C VAL A 10 13.94 -46.15 23.05
N GLY A 11 12.93 -47.03 23.05
CA GLY A 11 13.03 -48.41 22.59
C GLY A 11 13.33 -48.51 21.09
N PHE A 12 12.69 -47.68 20.26
CA PHE A 12 12.99 -47.61 18.84
C PHE A 12 14.40 -47.09 18.58
N ASN A 13 14.88 -46.15 19.37
CA ASN A 13 16.25 -45.65 19.29
C ASN A 13 17.29 -46.72 19.57
N TRP A 14 17.06 -47.57 20.59
CA TRP A 14 17.98 -48.66 20.96
C TRP A 14 18.02 -49.80 19.95
N LEU A 15 16.86 -50.21 19.41
CA LEU A 15 16.76 -51.20 18.32
C LEU A 15 17.41 -50.67 17.02
N PHE A 16 17.27 -49.40 16.76
CA PHE A 16 17.85 -48.75 15.56
C PHE A 16 19.40 -48.85 15.59
N TRP A 17 20.03 -48.56 16.74
CA TRP A 17 21.48 -48.65 16.90
C TRP A 17 22.02 -50.09 16.87
N LEU A 18 21.18 -51.05 17.20
CA LEU A 18 21.53 -52.46 17.13
C LEU A 18 21.50 -53.03 15.71
N ILE A 19 20.58 -52.51 14.87
CA ILE A 19 20.33 -53.03 13.53
C ILE A 19 21.15 -52.26 12.46
N PHE A 20 21.42 -50.99 12.67
CA PHE A 20 22.13 -50.19 11.71
C PHE A 20 23.55 -49.83 12.16
N PRO A 21 24.58 -50.04 11.32
CA PRO A 21 25.93 -49.55 11.59
C PRO A 21 25.94 -48.06 11.86
N PRO A 22 26.83 -47.52 12.72
CA PRO A 22 26.88 -46.11 13.09
C PRO A 22 26.99 -45.16 11.88
N ALA A 23 27.65 -45.61 10.83
CA ALA A 23 27.76 -44.84 9.57
C ALA A 23 26.40 -44.62 8.89
N VAL A 24 25.51 -45.61 8.89
CA VAL A 24 24.17 -45.51 8.29
C VAL A 24 23.28 -44.57 9.09
N ALA A 25 23.38 -44.64 10.44
CA ALA A 25 22.66 -43.72 11.32
C ALA A 25 23.07 -42.24 11.08
N LEU A 26 24.37 -41.99 10.91
CA LEU A 26 24.87 -40.65 10.56
C LEU A 26 24.36 -40.14 9.19
N LEU A 27 24.24 -41.03 8.20
CA LEU A 27 23.66 -40.67 6.92
C LEU A 27 22.18 -40.28 7.04
N PHE A 28 21.38 -41.02 7.79
CA PHE A 28 19.98 -40.66 8.04
C PHE A 28 19.86 -39.36 8.82
N LEU A 29 20.70 -39.12 9.81
CA LEU A 29 20.71 -37.87 10.57
C LEU A 29 21.06 -36.68 9.66
N SER A 30 22.09 -36.81 8.82
CA SER A 30 22.48 -35.75 7.86
C SER A 30 21.37 -35.46 6.86
N MET A 31 20.70 -36.50 6.33
CA MET A 31 19.59 -36.38 5.44
C MET A 31 18.40 -35.64 6.11
N PHE A 32 18.12 -35.99 7.40
CA PHE A 32 17.04 -35.34 8.14
C PHE A 32 17.34 -33.87 8.43
N VAL A 33 18.59 -33.55 8.79
CA VAL A 33 19.03 -32.17 9.00
C VAL A 33 18.97 -31.34 7.71
N THR A 34 19.48 -31.89 6.59
CA THR A 34 19.45 -31.19 5.30
C THR A 34 18.02 -31.02 4.78
N PHE A 35 17.15 -32.01 4.95
CA PHE A 35 15.74 -31.89 4.62
C PHE A 35 15.04 -30.83 5.47
N GLY A 36 15.25 -30.85 6.79
CA GLY A 36 14.70 -29.83 7.71
C GLY A 36 15.16 -28.42 7.36
N PHE A 37 16.44 -28.27 7.04
CA PHE A 37 16.99 -26.99 6.60
C PHE A 37 16.38 -26.52 5.27
N SER A 38 16.23 -27.42 4.29
CA SER A 38 15.59 -27.14 3.00
C SER A 38 14.14 -26.69 3.17
N VAL A 39 13.37 -27.38 4.03
CA VAL A 39 11.98 -26.99 4.34
C VAL A 39 11.93 -25.63 5.01
N ALA A 40 12.83 -25.35 5.97
CA ALA A 40 12.89 -24.06 6.64
C ALA A 40 13.23 -22.92 5.68
N GLN A 41 14.17 -23.13 4.75
CA GLN A 41 14.48 -22.16 3.71
C GLN A 41 13.27 -21.90 2.80
N ASN A 42 12.63 -22.95 2.31
CA ASN A 42 11.46 -22.83 1.43
C ASN A 42 10.31 -22.08 2.12
N MET A 43 10.09 -22.31 3.41
CA MET A 43 9.11 -21.57 4.22
C MET A 43 9.47 -20.10 4.35
N ASN A 44 10.74 -19.77 4.51
CA ASN A 44 11.20 -18.39 4.60
C ASN A 44 11.04 -17.66 3.25
N ASP A 45 11.35 -18.34 2.15
CA ASP A 45 11.19 -17.77 0.80
C ASP A 45 9.71 -17.51 0.47
N LEU A 46 8.81 -18.44 0.84
CA LEU A 46 7.36 -18.24 0.70
C LEU A 46 6.85 -17.05 1.52
N LYS A 47 7.34 -16.90 2.76
CA LYS A 47 6.98 -15.74 3.60
C LYS A 47 7.47 -14.43 3.00
N ARG A 48 8.69 -14.40 2.45
CA ARG A 48 9.23 -13.20 1.78
C ARG A 48 8.40 -12.82 0.56
N LEU A 49 8.08 -13.79 -0.30
CA LEU A 49 7.24 -13.55 -1.48
C LEU A 49 5.85 -13.03 -1.11
N ALA A 50 5.22 -13.62 -0.08
CA ALA A 50 3.93 -13.16 0.41
C ALA A 50 4.00 -11.72 0.95
N LEU A 51 5.06 -11.38 1.69
CA LEU A 51 5.28 -10.03 2.21
C LEU A 51 5.52 -9.03 1.07
N GLU A 52 6.33 -9.38 0.08
CA GLU A 52 6.58 -8.53 -1.10
C GLU A 52 5.29 -8.29 -1.90
N GLN A 53 4.45 -9.30 -2.08
CA GLN A 53 3.16 -9.14 -2.74
C GLN A 53 2.24 -8.21 -1.96
N GLN A 54 2.19 -8.36 -0.64
CA GLN A 54 1.41 -7.49 0.24
C GLN A 54 1.90 -6.03 0.17
N MET A 55 3.21 -5.81 0.19
CA MET A 55 3.79 -4.47 0.06
C MET A 55 3.45 -3.83 -1.29
N ARG A 56 3.58 -4.55 -2.39
CA ARG A 56 3.20 -4.06 -3.74
C ARG A 56 1.72 -3.69 -3.83
N LEU A 57 0.84 -4.49 -3.22
CA LEU A 57 -0.58 -4.17 -3.16
C LEU A 57 -0.82 -2.90 -2.34
N THR A 58 -0.17 -2.75 -1.19
CA THR A 58 -0.29 -1.56 -0.36
C THR A 58 0.19 -0.31 -1.09
N GLU A 59 1.35 -0.37 -1.76
CA GLU A 59 1.85 0.74 -2.59
C GLU A 59 0.89 1.09 -3.75
N ALA A 60 0.26 0.09 -4.35
CA ALA A 60 -0.72 0.32 -5.41
C ALA A 60 -1.98 1.04 -4.87
N TYR A 61 -2.47 0.65 -3.69
CA TYR A 61 -3.61 1.33 -3.05
C TYR A 61 -3.30 2.78 -2.67
N GLN A 62 -2.11 3.05 -2.15
CA GLN A 62 -1.69 4.41 -1.74
C GLN A 62 -1.68 5.41 -2.89
N ARG A 63 -1.58 4.95 -4.13
CA ARG A 63 -1.67 5.82 -5.32
C ARG A 63 -3.09 6.33 -5.57
N PHE A 64 -4.11 5.60 -5.13
CA PHE A 64 -5.51 5.89 -5.42
C PHE A 64 -6.30 6.33 -4.19
N VAL A 65 -5.85 5.95 -3.01
CA VAL A 65 -6.53 6.25 -1.74
C VAL A 65 -5.61 7.12 -0.89
N PRO A 66 -5.95 8.39 -0.68
CA PRO A 66 -5.20 9.26 0.22
C PRO A 66 -5.19 8.69 1.64
N GLU A 67 -4.03 8.71 2.31
CA GLU A 67 -3.90 8.27 3.71
C GLU A 67 -4.83 9.06 4.64
N GLN A 68 -5.07 10.32 4.33
CA GLN A 68 -5.99 11.19 5.05
C GLN A 68 -7.43 10.67 5.04
N LEU A 69 -7.83 9.98 3.99
CA LEU A 69 -9.17 9.37 3.92
C LEU A 69 -9.30 8.25 4.97
N LEU A 70 -8.31 7.39 5.10
CA LEU A 70 -8.29 6.32 6.10
C LEU A 70 -8.25 6.90 7.52
N SER A 71 -7.39 7.89 7.74
CA SER A 71 -7.31 8.60 9.01
C SER A 71 -8.64 9.27 9.39
N ASN A 72 -9.33 9.89 8.43
CA ASN A 72 -10.63 10.50 8.67
C ASN A 72 -11.71 9.47 9.00
N LEU A 73 -11.64 8.28 8.42
CA LEU A 73 -12.55 7.16 8.75
C LEU A 73 -12.14 6.42 10.04
N GLU A 74 -11.09 6.86 10.72
CA GLU A 74 -10.52 6.18 11.90
C GLU A 74 -10.17 4.70 11.62
N LYS A 75 -9.67 4.43 10.41
CA LYS A 75 -9.24 3.10 9.96
C LYS A 75 -7.73 3.03 9.80
N GLU A 76 -7.13 1.94 10.24
CA GLU A 76 -5.69 1.70 10.08
C GLU A 76 -5.34 1.14 8.70
N SER A 77 -6.30 0.46 8.07
CA SER A 77 -6.10 -0.18 6.77
C SER A 77 -7.32 -0.02 5.86
N ILE A 78 -7.07 0.02 4.56
CA ILE A 78 -8.14 -0.03 3.55
C ILE A 78 -8.97 -1.32 3.66
N LEU A 79 -8.41 -2.39 4.20
CA LEU A 79 -9.10 -3.66 4.41
C LEU A 79 -10.19 -3.58 5.50
N ASP A 80 -10.13 -2.56 6.35
CA ASP A 80 -11.09 -2.33 7.42
C ASP A 80 -12.27 -1.45 6.97
N VAL A 81 -12.16 -0.84 5.78
CA VAL A 81 -13.22 0.01 5.20
C VAL A 81 -14.34 -0.86 4.66
N ARG A 82 -15.57 -0.54 5.05
CA ARG A 82 -16.79 -1.24 4.63
C ARG A 82 -17.72 -0.28 3.90
N LEU A 83 -18.53 -0.85 3.03
CA LEU A 83 -19.59 -0.08 2.37
C LEU A 83 -20.55 0.48 3.42
N GLY A 84 -20.74 1.80 3.41
CA GLY A 84 -21.56 2.52 4.39
C GLY A 84 -20.78 3.11 5.56
N ASP A 85 -19.47 2.88 5.66
CA ASP A 85 -18.61 3.63 6.61
C ASP A 85 -18.69 5.12 6.26
N GLN A 86 -18.94 5.93 7.26
CA GLN A 86 -19.10 7.37 7.13
C GLN A 86 -18.54 8.08 8.37
N VAL A 87 -18.03 9.27 8.15
CA VAL A 87 -17.63 10.17 9.21
C VAL A 87 -18.15 11.56 8.89
N GLN A 88 -18.58 12.28 9.91
CA GLN A 88 -18.94 13.68 9.80
C GLN A 88 -17.78 14.51 10.34
N LYS A 89 -17.18 15.34 9.48
CA LYS A 89 -16.06 16.20 9.85
C LYS A 89 -16.23 17.57 9.21
N GLU A 90 -15.90 18.61 9.95
CA GLU A 90 -15.85 19.97 9.42
C GLU A 90 -14.59 20.13 8.58
N MET A 91 -14.72 20.58 7.33
CA MET A 91 -13.63 20.70 6.37
C MET A 91 -13.83 21.92 5.49
N SER A 92 -12.72 22.50 5.00
CA SER A 92 -12.76 23.43 3.87
C SER A 92 -12.60 22.66 2.57
N ILE A 93 -13.40 23.01 1.58
CA ILE A 93 -13.39 22.36 0.26
C ILE A 93 -12.96 23.40 -0.77
N LEU A 94 -11.91 23.08 -1.54
CA LEU A 94 -11.41 23.88 -2.64
C LEU A 94 -11.78 23.21 -3.96
N PHE A 95 -12.46 23.96 -4.83
CA PHE A 95 -12.62 23.61 -6.23
C PHE A 95 -11.75 24.52 -7.08
N SER A 96 -10.93 23.92 -7.93
CA SER A 96 -10.11 24.61 -8.93
C SER A 96 -10.43 24.07 -10.30
N ASP A 97 -10.59 24.96 -11.29
CA ASP A 97 -11.01 24.60 -12.65
C ASP A 97 -10.26 25.47 -13.68
N ILE A 98 -10.06 24.95 -14.90
CA ILE A 98 -9.40 25.67 -15.99
C ILE A 98 -10.45 26.47 -16.76
N ARG A 99 -10.25 27.78 -16.76
CA ARG A 99 -11.18 28.67 -17.44
C ARG A 99 -11.32 28.35 -18.95
N SER A 100 -12.55 28.12 -19.40
CA SER A 100 -12.89 27.84 -20.81
C SER A 100 -12.19 26.59 -21.36
N PHE A 101 -11.94 25.59 -20.49
CA PHE A 101 -11.25 24.36 -20.89
C PHE A 101 -11.94 23.63 -22.06
N THR A 102 -13.27 23.58 -22.07
CA THR A 102 -14.02 22.94 -23.17
C THR A 102 -13.62 23.51 -24.53
N THR A 103 -13.61 24.83 -24.65
CA THR A 103 -13.20 25.51 -25.91
C THR A 103 -11.72 25.27 -26.22
N LEU A 104 -10.87 25.28 -25.19
CA LEU A 104 -9.45 25.04 -25.36
C LEU A 104 -9.20 23.59 -25.81
N SER A 105 -9.85 22.62 -25.22
CA SER A 105 -9.71 21.21 -25.55
C SER A 105 -10.20 20.84 -26.95
N GLU A 106 -11.22 21.54 -27.48
CA GLU A 106 -11.70 21.35 -28.84
C GLU A 106 -10.66 21.76 -29.91
N SER A 107 -9.72 22.63 -29.55
CA SER A 107 -8.62 23.06 -30.45
C SER A 107 -7.39 22.17 -30.39
N MET A 108 -7.38 21.16 -29.51
CA MET A 108 -6.25 20.25 -29.27
C MET A 108 -6.54 18.85 -29.80
N THR A 109 -5.48 18.15 -30.20
CA THR A 109 -5.56 16.71 -30.39
C THR A 109 -5.75 16.01 -29.05
N PRO A 110 -6.28 14.77 -29.01
CA PRO A 110 -6.43 14.01 -27.75
C PRO A 110 -5.12 13.87 -26.97
N GLU A 111 -4.01 13.71 -27.66
CA GLU A 111 -2.69 13.59 -27.03
C GLU A 111 -2.21 14.91 -26.42
N GLU A 112 -2.41 16.03 -27.11
CA GLU A 112 -2.08 17.37 -26.61
C GLU A 112 -2.93 17.70 -25.39
N ASN A 113 -4.24 17.42 -25.47
CA ASN A 113 -5.15 17.64 -24.36
C ASN A 113 -4.73 16.82 -23.12
N PHE A 114 -4.41 15.56 -23.31
CA PHE A 114 -3.93 14.68 -22.21
C PHE A 114 -2.63 15.22 -21.59
N ARG A 115 -1.67 15.64 -22.41
CA ARG A 115 -0.42 16.23 -21.91
C ARG A 115 -0.65 17.53 -21.16
N PHE A 116 -1.53 18.40 -21.68
CA PHE A 116 -1.86 19.68 -21.06
C PHE A 116 -2.49 19.47 -19.68
N VAL A 117 -3.54 18.63 -19.58
CA VAL A 117 -4.20 18.33 -18.30
C VAL A 117 -3.23 17.72 -17.31
N ASN A 118 -2.43 16.73 -17.72
CA ASN A 118 -1.45 16.12 -16.83
C ASN A 118 -0.39 17.11 -16.34
N SER A 119 0.07 18.02 -17.19
CA SER A 119 1.02 19.07 -16.78
C SER A 119 0.40 19.97 -15.71
N TYR A 120 -0.84 20.41 -15.93
CA TYR A 120 -1.59 21.21 -14.96
C TYR A 120 -1.77 20.47 -13.63
N LEU A 121 -2.26 19.23 -13.65
CA LEU A 121 -2.49 18.43 -12.44
C LEU A 121 -1.18 18.15 -11.70
N SER A 122 -0.07 17.91 -12.41
CA SER A 122 1.25 17.69 -11.86
C SER A 122 1.81 18.92 -11.15
N LEU A 123 1.46 20.12 -11.61
CA LEU A 123 1.83 21.39 -11.00
C LEU A 123 0.97 21.68 -9.76
N MET A 124 -0.35 21.47 -9.86
CA MET A 124 -1.31 21.83 -8.80
C MET A 124 -1.33 20.86 -7.62
N GLY A 125 -1.14 19.56 -7.89
CA GLY A 125 -1.21 18.52 -6.86
C GLY A 125 -0.23 18.69 -5.69
N PRO A 126 1.06 18.98 -5.95
CA PRO A 126 2.02 19.28 -4.89
C PRO A 126 1.61 20.46 -4.00
N LEU A 127 1.06 21.53 -4.58
CA LEU A 127 0.66 22.73 -3.85
C LEU A 127 -0.47 22.47 -2.85
N VAL A 128 -1.40 21.57 -3.20
CA VAL A 128 -2.44 21.12 -2.25
C VAL A 128 -1.80 20.44 -1.04
N ARG A 129 -0.83 19.54 -1.28
CA ARG A 129 -0.16 18.81 -0.19
C ARG A 129 0.74 19.69 0.65
N GLU A 130 1.40 20.67 0.05
CA GLU A 130 2.27 21.64 0.75
C GLU A 130 1.50 22.42 1.83
N HIS A 131 0.23 22.72 1.57
CA HIS A 131 -0.66 23.40 2.48
C HIS A 131 -1.59 22.44 3.23
N HIS A 132 -1.14 21.22 3.52
CA HIS A 132 -1.83 20.23 4.34
C HIS A 132 -3.19 19.74 3.80
N GLY A 133 -3.49 20.02 2.54
CA GLY A 133 -4.66 19.48 1.85
C GLY A 133 -4.40 18.13 1.18
N TYR A 134 -5.46 17.48 0.80
CA TYR A 134 -5.40 16.30 -0.06
C TYR A 134 -6.47 16.37 -1.16
N ILE A 135 -6.18 15.75 -2.29
CA ILE A 135 -7.10 15.72 -3.42
C ILE A 135 -8.08 14.56 -3.21
N ASP A 136 -9.36 14.88 -3.20
CA ASP A 136 -10.43 13.89 -3.14
C ASP A 136 -10.61 13.23 -4.52
N LYS A 137 -10.76 14.06 -5.55
CA LYS A 137 -10.93 13.60 -6.93
C LYS A 137 -10.55 14.65 -7.95
N TYR A 138 -10.31 14.16 -9.16
CA TYR A 138 -10.26 14.97 -10.38
C TYR A 138 -11.57 14.78 -11.15
N VAL A 139 -12.14 15.85 -11.63
CA VAL A 139 -13.36 15.84 -12.45
C VAL A 139 -13.04 16.56 -13.76
N GLY A 140 -12.56 15.81 -14.77
CA GLY A 140 -12.00 16.39 -15.97
C GLY A 140 -10.74 17.20 -15.68
N ASP A 141 -10.80 18.50 -15.92
CA ASP A 141 -9.76 19.48 -15.62
C ASP A 141 -9.90 20.10 -14.22
N SER A 142 -10.99 19.78 -13.51
CA SER A 142 -11.25 20.33 -12.18
C SER A 142 -10.59 19.47 -11.09
N ILE A 143 -10.12 20.14 -10.04
CA ILE A 143 -9.56 19.53 -8.83
C ILE A 143 -10.51 19.81 -7.68
N MET A 144 -10.91 18.76 -6.96
CA MET A 144 -11.57 18.87 -5.66
C MET A 144 -10.56 18.50 -4.57
N ALA A 145 -10.19 19.48 -3.75
CA ALA A 145 -9.26 19.30 -2.64
C ALA A 145 -9.94 19.58 -1.29
N LEU A 146 -9.55 18.83 -0.27
CA LEU A 146 -10.10 18.88 1.07
C LEU A 146 -9.01 19.30 2.07
N PHE A 147 -9.39 20.12 3.06
CA PHE A 147 -8.53 20.64 4.10
C PHE A 147 -9.25 20.49 5.45
N ASP A 148 -8.66 19.72 6.33
CA ASP A 148 -9.25 19.34 7.62
C ASP A 148 -8.59 20.03 8.84
N ARG A 149 -7.65 20.95 8.59
CA ARG A 149 -6.95 21.70 9.64
C ARG A 149 -7.54 23.10 9.83
N THR A 150 -7.24 23.98 8.89
CA THR A 150 -7.69 25.38 8.95
C THR A 150 -8.22 25.84 7.59
N PRO A 151 -9.21 26.75 7.55
CA PRO A 151 -9.64 27.36 6.28
C PRO A 151 -8.53 28.14 5.57
N ASP A 152 -7.55 28.65 6.31
CA ASP A 152 -6.41 29.38 5.76
C ASP A 152 -5.56 28.51 4.84
N ASP A 153 -5.45 27.19 5.09
CA ASP A 153 -4.73 26.27 4.24
C ASP A 153 -5.31 26.23 2.82
N ALA A 154 -6.62 26.24 2.69
CA ALA A 154 -7.30 26.29 1.39
C ALA A 154 -7.06 27.62 0.66
N VAL A 155 -7.07 28.74 1.39
CA VAL A 155 -6.78 30.08 0.85
C VAL A 155 -5.34 30.18 0.38
N GLN A 156 -4.37 29.72 1.20
CA GLN A 156 -2.95 29.71 0.84
C GLN A 156 -2.67 28.84 -0.37
N THR A 157 -3.31 27.66 -0.45
CA THR A 157 -3.25 26.79 -1.63
C THR A 157 -3.70 27.55 -2.87
N SER A 158 -4.84 28.21 -2.82
CA SER A 158 -5.38 28.99 -3.96
C SER A 158 -4.41 30.07 -4.43
N VAL A 159 -3.81 30.82 -3.48
CA VAL A 159 -2.82 31.85 -3.78
C VAL A 159 -1.57 31.23 -4.43
N SER A 160 -1.08 30.11 -3.91
CA SER A 160 0.08 29.40 -4.46
C SER A 160 -0.19 28.86 -5.86
N MET A 161 -1.37 28.30 -6.11
CA MET A 161 -1.80 27.87 -7.44
C MET A 161 -1.80 29.02 -8.46
N PHE A 162 -2.33 30.20 -8.08
CA PHE A 162 -2.31 31.38 -8.97
C PHE A 162 -0.89 31.91 -9.22
N LYS A 163 0.01 31.83 -8.27
CA LYS A 163 1.41 32.21 -8.44
C LYS A 163 2.11 31.26 -9.43
N ALA A 164 1.96 29.96 -9.25
CA ALA A 164 2.58 28.94 -10.09
C ALA A 164 2.11 28.98 -11.56
N LEU A 165 0.93 29.51 -11.83
CA LEU A 165 0.42 29.69 -13.21
C LEU A 165 0.98 30.94 -13.92
N ARG A 166 1.73 31.79 -13.21
CA ARG A 166 2.32 33.01 -13.77
C ARG A 166 3.80 32.87 -14.14
N GLU A 167 4.43 31.79 -13.66
CA GLU A 167 5.81 31.42 -13.96
C GLU A 167 5.91 30.53 -15.21
#